data_500dc5b68cb5b39dd276aa376fd62746
#
_entry.id   500dc5b68cb5b39dd276aa376fd62746
#
_cell.length_a   1.000
_cell.length_b   1.000
_cell.length_c   1.000
_cell.angle_alpha   90.00
_cell.angle_beta   90.00
_cell.angle_gamma   90.00
#
_symmetry.space_group_name_H-M   'P 1'
#
loop_
_entity.id
_entity.type
_entity.pdbx_description
1 polymer ?
#
loop_
_entity_poly.entity_id
_entity_poly.type
_entity_poly.pdbx_seq_one_letter_code
_entity_poly.pdbx_strand_id
1 'polypeptide(L)'
;MSQASKHVAWCLKKAEKELEECKKEGKRPKHRGLLKINPNTDEAKNHIKKAEHNLDAALNFVKTGFSDWSASAFFYSMYHCFLAIAVKFGYESANQTCTIALIEYLKEEGKINIGQEFIEMFRYQEDETEKEESIIEMREDYTYSAKISMNKEKIKELTQKCRNLIDSTREIVLE
;
A
#
# COMPACT_ATOMS: atom_id res chain seq x y z
N MET A 1 6.80 -20.55 12.16
CA MET A 1 6.31 -19.84 10.94
C MET A 1 5.18 -18.94 11.35
N SER A 2 5.36 -17.62 11.23
CA SER A 2 4.36 -16.61 11.63
C SER A 2 3.13 -16.62 10.72
N GLN A 3 2.07 -15.90 11.11
CA GLN A 3 0.88 -15.75 10.27
C GLN A 3 1.22 -14.99 8.98
N ALA A 4 2.03 -13.93 9.06
CA ALA A 4 2.48 -13.18 7.90
C ALA A 4 3.28 -14.06 6.92
N SER A 5 4.21 -14.88 7.42
CA SER A 5 4.97 -15.84 6.61
C SER A 5 4.08 -16.84 5.87
N LYS A 6 3.05 -17.40 6.54
CA LYS A 6 2.07 -18.31 5.91
C LYS A 6 1.27 -17.60 4.83
N HIS A 7 0.87 -16.35 5.08
CA HIS A 7 0.10 -15.55 4.13
C HIS A 7 0.94 -15.20 2.89
N VAL A 8 2.20 -14.80 3.07
CA VAL A 8 3.13 -14.57 1.94
C VAL A 8 3.29 -15.83 1.09
N ALA A 9 3.47 -16.99 1.72
CA ALA A 9 3.58 -18.27 1.00
C ALA A 9 2.31 -18.59 0.20
N TRP A 10 1.14 -18.32 0.76
CA TRP A 10 -0.14 -18.47 0.06
C TRP A 10 -0.25 -17.51 -1.13
N CYS A 11 0.14 -16.23 -0.96
CA CYS A 11 0.13 -15.23 -2.03
C CYS A 11 1.03 -15.59 -3.21
N LEU A 12 2.20 -16.17 -2.94
CA LEU A 12 3.11 -16.68 -3.97
C LEU A 12 2.48 -17.83 -4.76
N LYS A 13 1.95 -18.84 -4.07
CA LYS A 13 1.27 -19.99 -4.71
C LYS A 13 0.05 -19.55 -5.53
N LYS A 14 -0.70 -18.56 -5.03
CA LYS A 14 -1.86 -18.00 -5.74
C LYS A 14 -1.44 -17.38 -7.08
N ALA A 15 -0.39 -16.56 -7.09
CA ALA A 15 0.10 -15.95 -8.31
C ALA A 15 0.60 -16.97 -9.32
N GLU A 16 1.37 -17.98 -8.89
CA GLU A 16 1.85 -19.07 -9.74
C GLU A 16 0.68 -19.79 -10.41
N LYS A 17 -0.33 -20.19 -9.63
CA LYS A 17 -1.53 -20.86 -10.14
C LYS A 17 -2.28 -20.01 -11.18
N GLU A 18 -2.52 -18.72 -10.88
CA GLU A 18 -3.23 -17.82 -11.80
C GLU A 18 -2.46 -17.62 -13.12
N LEU A 19 -1.12 -17.54 -13.08
CA LEU A 19 -0.28 -17.45 -14.28
C LEU A 19 -0.30 -18.75 -15.11
N GLU A 20 -0.28 -19.91 -14.46
CA GLU A 20 -0.43 -21.20 -15.15
C GLU A 20 -1.79 -21.33 -15.84
N GLU A 21 -2.86 -20.90 -15.19
CA GLU A 21 -4.21 -20.88 -15.75
C GLU A 21 -4.27 -19.96 -16.99
N CYS A 22 -3.71 -18.73 -16.88
CA CYS A 22 -3.60 -17.81 -18.02
C CYS A 22 -2.86 -18.45 -19.20
N LYS A 23 -1.76 -19.16 -18.94
CA LYS A 23 -0.97 -19.84 -19.96
C LYS A 23 -1.76 -20.95 -20.65
N LYS A 24 -2.47 -21.78 -19.87
CA LYS A 24 -3.32 -22.88 -20.40
C LYS A 24 -4.45 -22.36 -21.28
N GLU A 25 -5.01 -21.21 -20.93
CA GLU A 25 -6.12 -20.58 -21.63
C GLU A 25 -5.68 -19.65 -22.78
N GLY A 26 -4.38 -19.49 -23.03
CA GLY A 26 -3.85 -18.56 -24.04
C GLY A 26 -4.16 -17.09 -23.73
N LYS A 27 -4.40 -16.76 -22.46
CA LYS A 27 -4.70 -15.41 -22.00
C LYS A 27 -3.44 -14.62 -21.68
N ARG A 28 -3.55 -13.29 -21.69
CA ARG A 28 -2.48 -12.40 -21.22
C ARG A 28 -2.14 -12.72 -19.75
N PRO A 29 -0.84 -12.86 -19.39
CA PRO A 29 -0.43 -13.11 -18.03
C PRO A 29 -0.99 -12.07 -17.06
N LYS A 30 -1.67 -12.54 -16.01
CA LYS A 30 -2.24 -11.69 -14.95
C LYS A 30 -2.31 -12.50 -13.66
N HIS A 31 -1.96 -11.88 -12.54
CA HIS A 31 -2.09 -12.50 -11.23
C HIS A 31 -2.63 -11.50 -10.18
N ARG A 32 -3.08 -12.03 -9.05
CA ARG A 32 -3.55 -11.27 -7.87
C ARG A 32 -2.84 -11.77 -6.61
N GLY A 33 -1.54 -11.91 -6.66
CA GLY A 33 -0.73 -12.39 -5.55
C GLY A 33 0.62 -11.71 -5.53
N LEU A 34 1.64 -12.45 -5.11
CA LEU A 34 3.05 -12.05 -5.10
C LEU A 34 3.84 -12.89 -6.08
N LEU A 35 4.78 -12.27 -6.77
CA LEU A 35 5.83 -12.95 -7.53
C LEU A 35 7.20 -12.60 -6.97
N LYS A 36 8.11 -13.57 -6.97
CA LYS A 36 9.53 -13.30 -6.75
C LYS A 36 10.15 -12.76 -8.03
N ILE A 37 10.81 -11.63 -7.94
CA ILE A 37 11.53 -10.96 -9.01
C ILE A 37 12.96 -10.65 -8.57
N ASN A 38 13.82 -10.21 -9.46
CA ASN A 38 15.10 -9.64 -9.05
C ASN A 38 14.86 -8.30 -8.35
N PRO A 39 15.51 -8.04 -7.19
CA PRO A 39 15.47 -6.74 -6.53
C PRO A 39 15.81 -5.62 -7.51
N ASN A 40 15.04 -4.54 -7.49
CA ASN A 40 15.22 -3.42 -8.41
C ASN A 40 15.08 -2.08 -7.67
N THR A 41 16.22 -1.50 -7.31
CA THR A 41 16.26 -0.23 -6.58
C THR A 41 15.77 0.96 -7.41
N ASP A 42 15.98 0.96 -8.74
CA ASP A 42 15.53 2.06 -9.59
C ASP A 42 14.00 2.04 -9.74
N GLU A 43 13.40 0.87 -9.87
CA GLU A 43 11.94 0.75 -9.84
C GLU A 43 11.36 1.10 -8.47
N ALA A 44 12.02 0.72 -7.37
CA ALA A 44 11.63 1.14 -6.04
C ALA A 44 11.63 2.68 -5.90
N LYS A 45 12.63 3.38 -6.44
CA LYS A 45 12.66 4.86 -6.51
C LYS A 45 11.53 5.44 -7.35
N ASN A 46 11.13 4.77 -8.45
CA ASN A 46 9.98 5.19 -9.25
C ASN A 46 8.67 5.11 -8.45
N HIS A 47 8.51 4.07 -7.62
CA HIS A 47 7.38 3.98 -6.70
C HIS A 47 7.39 5.10 -5.65
N ILE A 48 8.56 5.49 -5.11
CA ILE A 48 8.67 6.63 -4.20
C ILE A 48 8.23 7.93 -4.89
N LYS A 49 8.72 8.20 -6.12
CA LYS A 49 8.27 9.35 -6.92
C LYS A 49 6.76 9.34 -7.15
N LYS A 50 6.17 8.15 -7.36
CA LYS A 50 4.72 8.02 -7.51
C LYS A 50 3.98 8.28 -6.21
N ALA A 51 4.54 7.89 -5.06
CA ALA A 51 3.99 8.21 -3.75
C ALA A 51 3.96 9.74 -3.52
N GLU A 52 5.05 10.43 -3.81
CA GLU A 52 5.15 11.90 -3.74
C GLU A 52 4.14 12.58 -4.67
N HIS A 53 4.08 12.14 -5.93
CA HIS A 53 3.11 12.64 -6.90
C HIS A 53 1.65 12.50 -6.43
N ASN A 54 1.31 11.37 -5.81
CA ASN A 54 -0.03 11.15 -5.27
C ASN A 54 -0.30 12.04 -4.05
N LEU A 55 0.71 12.30 -3.21
CA LEU A 55 0.58 13.25 -2.10
C LEU A 55 0.33 14.68 -2.62
N ASP A 56 1.06 15.11 -3.64
CA ASP A 56 0.85 16.41 -4.29
C ASP A 56 -0.56 16.51 -4.90
N ALA A 57 -1.04 15.43 -5.53
CA ALA A 57 -2.40 15.35 -6.04
C ALA A 57 -3.44 15.51 -4.92
N ALA A 58 -3.26 14.82 -3.76
CA ALA A 58 -4.14 14.96 -2.61
C ALA A 58 -4.23 16.40 -2.13
N LEU A 59 -3.09 17.09 -2.00
CA LEU A 59 -3.04 18.49 -1.58
C LEU A 59 -3.66 19.45 -2.61
N ASN A 60 -3.53 19.15 -3.90
CA ASN A 60 -4.19 19.90 -4.95
C ASN A 60 -5.72 19.76 -4.91
N PHE A 61 -6.24 18.55 -4.70
CA PHE A 61 -7.67 18.33 -4.51
C PHE A 61 -8.21 19.14 -3.32
N VAL A 62 -7.49 19.18 -2.20
CA VAL A 62 -7.86 20.01 -1.05
C VAL A 62 -7.95 21.49 -1.44
N LYS A 63 -6.94 22.02 -2.14
CA LYS A 63 -6.87 23.44 -2.56
C LYS A 63 -7.99 23.83 -3.52
N THR A 64 -8.42 22.92 -4.37
CA THR A 64 -9.42 23.15 -5.40
C THR A 64 -10.85 22.82 -4.98
N GLY A 65 -11.06 22.43 -3.71
CA GLY A 65 -12.39 22.18 -3.14
C GLY A 65 -12.91 20.75 -3.36
N PHE A 66 -12.05 19.81 -3.80
CA PHE A 66 -12.37 18.40 -4.03
C PHE A 66 -11.69 17.50 -3.00
N SER A 67 -11.81 17.85 -1.72
CA SER A 67 -11.09 17.13 -0.64
C SER A 67 -11.56 15.70 -0.41
N ASP A 68 -12.75 15.32 -0.85
CA ASP A 68 -13.24 13.94 -0.91
C ASP A 68 -12.33 13.04 -1.78
N TRP A 69 -11.88 13.53 -2.93
CA TRP A 69 -10.94 12.81 -3.82
C TRP A 69 -9.53 12.64 -3.23
N SER A 70 -9.20 13.47 -2.23
CA SER A 70 -7.92 13.33 -1.52
C SER A 70 -7.79 12.00 -0.78
N ALA A 71 -8.88 11.37 -0.34
CA ALA A 71 -8.86 10.08 0.34
C ALA A 71 -8.17 9.01 -0.52
N SER A 72 -8.57 8.90 -1.79
CA SER A 72 -7.93 7.97 -2.74
C SER A 72 -6.47 8.34 -3.01
N ALA A 73 -6.15 9.63 -3.14
CA ALA A 73 -4.79 10.07 -3.40
C ALA A 73 -3.86 9.82 -2.21
N PHE A 74 -4.29 10.04 -0.97
CA PHE A 74 -3.56 9.67 0.25
C PHE A 74 -3.33 8.16 0.34
N PHE A 75 -4.37 7.37 0.09
CA PHE A 75 -4.26 5.91 0.05
C PHE A 75 -3.17 5.46 -0.93
N TYR A 76 -3.21 5.91 -2.18
CA TYR A 76 -2.22 5.52 -3.17
C TYR A 76 -0.82 6.09 -2.91
N SER A 77 -0.69 7.24 -2.25
CA SER A 77 0.60 7.75 -1.78
C SER A 77 1.26 6.74 -0.83
N MET A 78 0.55 6.30 0.21
CA MET A 78 1.06 5.32 1.17
C MET A 78 1.27 3.94 0.54
N TYR A 79 0.34 3.49 -0.30
CA TYR A 79 0.43 2.16 -0.93
C TYR A 79 1.66 2.03 -1.85
N HIS A 80 2.02 3.09 -2.58
CA HIS A 80 3.24 3.09 -3.39
C HIS A 80 4.52 3.02 -2.56
N CYS A 81 4.53 3.47 -1.31
CA CYS A 81 5.62 3.24 -0.39
C CYS A 81 5.83 1.74 -0.12
N PHE A 82 4.76 1.00 0.12
CA PHE A 82 4.84 -0.44 0.31
C PHE A 82 5.25 -1.20 -0.96
N LEU A 83 4.79 -0.74 -2.14
CA LEU A 83 5.25 -1.30 -3.41
C LEU A 83 6.74 -1.03 -3.64
N ALA A 84 7.27 0.14 -3.26
CA ALA A 84 8.70 0.43 -3.31
C ALA A 84 9.52 -0.56 -2.47
N ILE A 85 9.08 -0.82 -1.24
CA ILE A 85 9.71 -1.80 -0.35
C ILE A 85 9.62 -3.21 -0.97
N ALA A 86 8.46 -3.62 -1.47
CA ALA A 86 8.29 -4.92 -2.10
C ALA A 86 9.30 -5.14 -3.23
N VAL A 87 9.41 -4.20 -4.16
CA VAL A 87 10.35 -4.27 -5.30
C VAL A 87 11.81 -4.24 -4.85
N LYS A 88 12.17 -3.45 -3.85
CA LYS A 88 13.51 -3.43 -3.24
C LYS A 88 13.91 -4.81 -2.72
N PHE A 89 12.97 -5.54 -2.13
CA PHE A 89 13.20 -6.89 -1.58
C PHE A 89 12.91 -8.03 -2.57
N GLY A 90 12.73 -7.72 -3.85
CA GLY A 90 12.58 -8.72 -4.91
C GLY A 90 11.19 -9.36 -4.98
N TYR A 91 10.15 -8.56 -4.78
CA TYR A 91 8.76 -8.98 -4.94
C TYR A 91 7.98 -8.01 -5.84
N GLU A 92 7.17 -8.57 -6.74
CA GLU A 92 6.10 -7.86 -7.44
C GLU A 92 4.78 -8.20 -6.75
N SER A 93 3.96 -7.21 -6.47
CA SER A 93 2.64 -7.40 -5.87
C SER A 93 1.54 -6.81 -6.74
N ALA A 94 0.47 -7.60 -6.93
CA ALA A 94 -0.73 -7.20 -7.65
C ALA A 94 -2.00 -7.32 -6.76
N ASN A 95 -1.82 -7.38 -5.44
CA ASN A 95 -2.92 -7.48 -4.48
C ASN A 95 -2.56 -6.76 -3.18
N GLN A 96 -3.45 -5.89 -2.71
CA GLN A 96 -3.23 -5.09 -1.51
C GLN A 96 -2.99 -5.94 -0.26
N THR A 97 -3.84 -6.94 -0.01
CA THR A 97 -3.71 -7.83 1.16
C THR A 97 -2.38 -8.58 1.15
N CYS A 98 -1.94 -9.04 -0.02
CA CYS A 98 -0.65 -9.69 -0.18
C CYS A 98 0.52 -8.72 0.03
N THR A 99 0.39 -7.46 -0.39
CA THR A 99 1.40 -6.43 -0.13
C THR A 99 1.57 -6.21 1.36
N ILE A 100 0.47 -6.04 2.10
CA ILE A 100 0.52 -5.81 3.54
C ILE A 100 1.13 -7.01 4.28
N ALA A 101 0.72 -8.23 3.92
CA ALA A 101 1.31 -9.45 4.49
C ALA A 101 2.84 -9.53 4.25
N LEU A 102 3.31 -9.09 3.07
CA LEU A 102 4.74 -9.01 2.77
C LEU A 102 5.46 -7.99 3.65
N ILE A 103 4.90 -6.80 3.83
CA ILE A 103 5.48 -5.76 4.69
C ILE A 103 5.59 -6.23 6.14
N GLU A 104 4.53 -6.87 6.66
CA GLU A 104 4.58 -7.48 7.99
C GLU A 104 5.67 -8.55 8.10
N TYR A 105 5.71 -9.45 7.14
CA TYR A 105 6.72 -10.50 7.10
C TYR A 105 8.14 -9.94 7.09
N LEU A 106 8.43 -8.93 6.25
CA LEU A 106 9.75 -8.29 6.20
C LEU A 106 10.11 -7.58 7.52
N LYS A 107 9.13 -7.00 8.21
CA LYS A 107 9.31 -6.39 9.52
C LYS A 107 9.56 -7.44 10.60
N GLU A 108 8.78 -8.53 10.65
CA GLU A 108 9.00 -9.66 11.57
C GLU A 108 10.38 -10.30 11.41
N GLU A 109 10.88 -10.38 10.18
CA GLU A 109 12.22 -10.87 9.86
C GLU A 109 13.34 -9.85 10.18
N GLY A 110 13.01 -8.68 10.70
CA GLY A 110 13.96 -7.61 11.01
C GLY A 110 14.65 -7.00 9.78
N LYS A 111 14.08 -7.20 8.58
CA LYS A 111 14.63 -6.69 7.31
C LYS A 111 14.30 -5.23 7.05
N ILE A 112 13.24 -4.72 7.67
CA ILE A 112 12.81 -3.33 7.56
C ILE A 112 12.40 -2.81 8.94
N ASN A 113 12.64 -1.51 9.14
CA ASN A 113 12.15 -0.78 10.31
C ASN A 113 11.06 0.20 9.85
N ILE A 114 9.80 -0.18 10.04
CA ILE A 114 8.64 0.64 9.72
C ILE A 114 7.66 0.65 10.90
N GLY A 115 7.02 1.80 11.17
CA GLY A 115 6.04 1.93 12.24
C GLY A 115 4.87 0.95 12.06
N GLN A 116 4.44 0.33 13.15
CA GLN A 116 3.31 -0.63 13.11
C GLN A 116 2.01 0.06 12.70
N GLU A 117 1.85 1.32 13.09
CA GLU A 117 0.71 2.16 12.75
C GLU A 117 0.46 2.23 11.23
N PHE A 118 1.52 2.27 10.41
CA PHE A 118 1.38 2.30 8.95
C PHE A 118 0.81 1.00 8.38
N ILE A 119 1.17 -0.14 8.96
CA ILE A 119 0.64 -1.44 8.55
C ILE A 119 -0.84 -1.54 8.94
N GLU A 120 -1.17 -1.11 10.16
CA GLU A 120 -2.53 -1.19 10.68
C GLU A 120 -3.51 -0.27 9.95
N MET A 121 -3.05 0.88 9.43
CA MET A 121 -3.87 1.75 8.59
C MET A 121 -4.41 1.05 7.32
N PHE A 122 -3.78 -0.04 6.88
CA PHE A 122 -4.19 -0.82 5.70
C PHE A 122 -4.95 -2.10 6.06
N ARG A 123 -5.45 -2.22 7.29
CA ARG A 123 -6.32 -3.32 7.72
C ARG A 123 -7.75 -2.83 7.88
N TYR A 124 -8.72 -3.66 7.49
CA TYR A 124 -10.11 -3.42 7.87
C TYR A 124 -10.25 -3.55 9.38
N GLN A 125 -11.02 -2.66 9.99
CA GLN A 125 -11.34 -2.72 11.42
C GLN A 125 -12.46 -3.74 11.63
N GLU A 126 -12.19 -4.79 12.41
CA GLU A 126 -13.18 -5.82 12.73
C GLU A 126 -14.13 -5.40 13.87
N ASP A 127 -13.74 -4.42 14.69
CA ASP A 127 -14.52 -3.91 15.83
C ASP A 127 -14.86 -2.43 15.66
N GLU A 128 -16.15 -2.10 15.78
CA GLU A 128 -16.69 -0.72 15.71
C GLU A 128 -16.35 0.15 16.94
N THR A 129 -15.62 -0.37 17.92
CA THR A 129 -15.32 0.35 19.18
C THR A 129 -14.05 1.20 19.06
N GLU A 130 -14.22 2.52 18.95
CA GLU A 130 -13.22 3.59 19.20
C GLU A 130 -11.86 3.54 18.48
N LYS A 131 -11.69 2.77 17.43
CA LYS A 131 -10.46 2.79 16.63
C LYS A 131 -10.57 3.75 15.45
N GLU A 132 -9.47 4.39 15.11
CA GLU A 132 -9.39 5.24 13.92
C GLU A 132 -9.73 4.43 12.67
N GLU A 133 -10.63 4.98 11.84
CA GLU A 133 -10.99 4.43 10.53
C GLU A 133 -9.74 4.14 9.69
N SER A 134 -9.63 2.95 9.12
CA SER A 134 -8.50 2.60 8.26
C SER A 134 -8.48 3.44 6.99
N ILE A 135 -7.30 3.59 6.38
CA ILE A 135 -7.16 4.34 5.11
C ILE A 135 -7.95 3.66 3.97
N ILE A 136 -8.18 2.35 4.06
CA ILE A 136 -8.98 1.60 3.10
C ILE A 136 -10.46 1.97 3.22
N GLU A 137 -11.00 1.87 4.44
CA GLU A 137 -12.40 2.19 4.75
C GLU A 137 -12.70 3.64 4.42
N MET A 138 -11.81 4.55 4.80
CA MET A 138 -11.93 5.96 4.47
C MET A 138 -11.96 6.19 2.95
N ARG A 139 -11.06 5.54 2.18
CA ARG A 139 -11.10 5.64 0.71
C ARG A 139 -12.42 5.13 0.15
N GLU A 140 -12.92 4.01 0.65
CA GLU A 140 -14.19 3.42 0.21
C GLU A 140 -15.38 4.32 0.56
N ASP A 141 -15.42 4.86 1.78
CA ASP A 141 -16.46 5.76 2.23
C ASP A 141 -16.50 7.03 1.36
N TYR A 142 -15.38 7.71 1.15
CA TYR A 142 -15.35 8.89 0.28
C TYR A 142 -15.59 8.60 -1.21
N THR A 143 -15.35 7.37 -1.67
CA THR A 143 -15.60 6.99 -3.06
C THR A 143 -17.07 6.67 -3.32
N TYR A 144 -17.75 6.04 -2.37
CA TYR A 144 -19.09 5.45 -2.59
C TYR A 144 -20.21 6.15 -1.80
N SER A 145 -19.89 6.98 -0.80
CA SER A 145 -20.88 7.77 -0.08
C SER A 145 -21.14 9.13 -0.79
N ALA A 146 -22.08 9.89 -0.26
CA ALA A 146 -22.39 11.25 -0.75
C ALA A 146 -21.53 12.34 -0.06
N LYS A 147 -20.45 12.00 0.63
CA LYS A 147 -19.54 12.95 1.26
C LYS A 147 -18.72 13.68 0.20
N ILE A 148 -18.72 15.01 0.24
CA ILE A 148 -18.02 15.88 -0.73
C ILE A 148 -16.86 16.67 -0.13
N SER A 149 -16.59 16.47 1.17
CA SER A 149 -15.51 17.19 1.85
C SER A 149 -14.92 16.39 3.00
N MET A 150 -13.61 16.47 3.17
CA MET A 150 -12.87 15.87 4.27
C MET A 150 -12.54 16.94 5.35
N ASN A 151 -12.59 16.52 6.60
CA ASN A 151 -12.22 17.36 7.75
C ASN A 151 -10.76 17.84 7.66
N LYS A 152 -10.50 19.10 8.02
CA LYS A 152 -9.16 19.72 7.92
C LYS A 152 -8.12 19.05 8.82
N GLU A 153 -8.51 18.65 10.01
CA GLU A 153 -7.64 17.94 10.95
C GLU A 153 -7.21 16.60 10.37
N LYS A 154 -8.14 15.85 9.76
CA LYS A 154 -7.85 14.58 9.08
C LYS A 154 -6.92 14.76 7.88
N ILE A 155 -7.13 15.79 7.07
CA ILE A 155 -6.24 16.15 5.96
C ILE A 155 -4.81 16.40 6.47
N LYS A 156 -4.67 17.18 7.55
CA LYS A 156 -3.36 17.49 8.15
C LYS A 156 -2.68 16.23 8.67
N GLU A 157 -3.42 15.38 9.38
CA GLU A 157 -2.93 14.10 9.90
C GLU A 157 -2.42 13.19 8.77
N LEU A 158 -3.24 12.96 7.74
CA LEU A 158 -2.89 12.10 6.61
C LEU A 158 -1.70 12.65 5.82
N THR A 159 -1.63 13.96 5.63
CA THR A 159 -0.49 14.61 4.99
C THR A 159 0.80 14.30 5.75
N GLN A 160 0.79 14.41 7.08
CA GLN A 160 1.96 14.10 7.89
C GLN A 160 2.32 12.61 7.88
N LYS A 161 1.32 11.73 7.98
CA LYS A 161 1.52 10.28 7.87
C LYS A 161 2.12 9.87 6.52
N CYS A 162 1.64 10.45 5.41
CA CYS A 162 2.23 10.21 4.08
C CYS A 162 3.70 10.64 4.03
N ARG A 163 4.03 11.83 4.51
CA ARG A 163 5.42 12.33 4.54
C ARG A 163 6.32 11.41 5.34
N ASN A 164 5.91 11.07 6.55
CA ASN A 164 6.69 10.18 7.43
C ASN A 164 6.93 8.82 6.78
N LEU A 165 5.90 8.23 6.14
CA LEU A 165 6.04 6.94 5.46
C LEU A 165 6.94 7.04 4.22
N ILE A 166 6.85 8.11 3.44
CA ILE A 166 7.73 8.36 2.29
C ILE A 166 9.19 8.45 2.78
N ASP A 167 9.47 9.18 3.86
CA ASP A 167 10.82 9.34 4.40
C ASP A 167 11.38 8.00 4.91
N SER A 168 10.61 7.25 5.71
CA SER A 168 11.00 5.90 6.15
C SER A 168 11.24 4.95 4.96
N THR A 169 10.43 5.07 3.91
CA THR A 169 10.59 4.24 2.71
C THR A 169 11.88 4.60 1.95
N ARG A 170 12.22 5.88 1.87
CA ARG A 170 13.51 6.31 1.27
C ARG A 170 14.70 5.72 2.02
N GLU A 171 14.69 5.75 3.35
CA GLU A 171 15.74 5.15 4.16
C GLU A 171 15.89 3.66 3.83
N ILE A 172 14.78 2.89 3.86
CA ILE A 172 14.78 1.45 3.55
C ILE A 172 15.27 1.15 2.12
N VAL A 173 14.91 1.97 1.14
CA VAL A 173 15.25 1.73 -0.28
C VAL A 173 16.70 2.12 -0.58
N LEU A 174 17.26 3.11 0.11
CA LEU A 174 18.61 3.64 -0.15
C LEU A 174 19.71 2.95 0.69
N GLU A 175 19.33 2.21 1.74
CA GLU A 175 20.23 1.28 2.44
C GLU A 175 20.52 0.03 1.59
#